data_762b190648f71cfb59189dfbc80097b5
#
_entry.id   762b190648f71cfb59189dfbc80097b5
#
_cell.length_a   1.000
_cell.length_b   1.000
_cell.length_c   1.000
_cell.angle_alpha   90.00
_cell.angle_beta   90.00
_cell.angle_gamma   90.00
#
_symmetry.space_group_name_H-M   'P 1'
#
loop_
_entity.id
_entity.type
_entity.pdbx_description
1 polymer ?
#
loop_
_entity_poly.entity_id
_entity_poly.type
_entity_poly.pdbx_seq_one_letter_code
_entity_poly.pdbx_strand_id
1 'polypeptide(L)'
;VGSEMGIRDRTACGGSSSTASSAAVSGSVASSAAAKLDKIKVAVPNDTTNEARALTLLEKNGFFKLKADAGLTATAKDIEENPLNVTVDEVEAAQVPNVLQDEDYAVINSNYAISAGLDPMTDALAMEDGSSAYVNVLVCKEGNENEPKIKALVAALQSQQVKDFMDENYKGAVVSVVETPTDGYDPSIDYDALNGETVSCAATPAPHCEVLEVCKDILAAKGITLDIQEYDDYVIPNTCLLY
;
A
#
# COMPACT_ATOMS: atom_id res chain seq x y z
N VAL A 1 -19.71 2.30 -4.02
CA VAL A 1 -19.41 1.00 -4.63
C VAL A 1 -18.11 1.18 -5.37
N GLY A 2 -17.03 0.55 -4.89
CA GLY A 2 -15.71 0.63 -5.51
C GLY A 2 -15.59 -0.36 -6.68
N SER A 3 -14.98 0.07 -7.77
CA SER A 3 -14.46 -0.84 -8.79
C SER A 3 -13.02 -1.18 -8.44
N GLU A 4 -12.66 -2.46 -8.37
CA GLU A 4 -11.30 -2.88 -8.06
C GLU A 4 -10.33 -2.39 -9.14
N MET A 5 -9.33 -1.62 -8.74
CA MET A 5 -8.35 -1.02 -9.65
C MET A 5 -7.22 -1.99 -10.00
N GLY A 6 -7.24 -3.18 -9.57
CA GLY A 6 -6.24 -4.17 -9.95
C GLY A 6 -4.78 -3.87 -9.54
N ILE A 7 -4.54 -2.99 -8.56
CA ILE A 7 -3.22 -2.67 -8.03
C ILE A 7 -3.11 -3.16 -6.59
N ARG A 8 -2.02 -3.84 -6.27
CA ARG A 8 -1.65 -4.16 -4.89
C ARG A 8 -0.40 -3.41 -4.49
N ASP A 9 -0.49 -2.64 -3.42
CA ASP A 9 0.65 -2.17 -2.67
C ASP A 9 1.10 -3.24 -1.69
N ARG A 10 2.41 -3.39 -1.54
CA ARG A 10 3.00 -4.22 -0.51
C ARG A 10 3.47 -3.33 0.63
N THR A 11 3.16 -3.73 1.85
CA THR A 11 3.67 -3.06 3.05
C THR A 11 5.01 -3.69 3.43
N ALA A 12 6.02 -2.86 3.65
CA ALA A 12 7.38 -3.28 3.99
C ALA A 12 7.71 -2.93 5.45
N CYS A 13 8.48 -3.78 6.13
CA CYS A 13 9.04 -3.52 7.44
C CYS A 13 10.54 -3.23 7.29
N GLY A 14 10.94 -1.97 7.51
CA GLY A 14 12.33 -1.54 7.47
C GLY A 14 12.93 -1.45 8.87
N GLY A 15 14.17 -1.86 9.03
CA GLY A 15 14.91 -1.77 10.29
C GLY A 15 16.19 -0.96 10.14
N SER A 16 16.57 -0.22 11.16
CA SER A 16 17.86 0.47 11.21
C SER A 16 18.98 -0.53 11.49
N SER A 17 19.87 -0.75 10.52
CA SER A 17 20.97 -1.71 10.65
C SER A 17 22.09 -1.16 11.53
N SER A 18 22.17 -1.60 12.78
CA SER A 18 23.43 -1.61 13.50
C SER A 18 24.15 -2.94 13.20
N THR A 19 25.31 -2.84 12.54
CA THR A 19 26.17 -3.97 12.19
C THR A 19 26.58 -4.76 13.42
N ALA A 20 26.05 -5.98 13.58
CA ALA A 20 26.58 -6.98 14.51
C ALA A 20 27.00 -8.21 13.74
N SER A 21 28.31 -8.49 13.84
CA SER A 21 29.04 -9.59 13.25
C SER A 21 28.47 -10.95 13.67
N SER A 22 28.22 -11.83 12.70
CA SER A 22 27.85 -13.22 12.91
C SER A 22 29.02 -14.04 13.48
N ALA A 23 28.85 -14.59 14.68
CA ALA A 23 29.64 -15.71 15.15
C ALA A 23 28.70 -16.81 15.63
N ALA A 24 28.69 -17.90 14.90
CA ALA A 24 28.00 -19.13 15.31
C ALA A 24 28.76 -19.78 16.48
N VAL A 25 28.07 -19.96 17.61
CA VAL A 25 28.54 -20.88 18.66
C VAL A 25 27.38 -21.76 19.12
N SER A 26 27.55 -23.04 18.83
CA SER A 26 26.76 -24.14 19.41
C SER A 26 27.17 -24.35 20.87
N GLY A 27 26.21 -24.35 21.80
CA GLY A 27 26.51 -24.67 23.21
C GLY A 27 25.32 -24.56 24.14
N SER A 28 24.85 -25.71 24.55
CA SER A 28 24.07 -26.15 25.72
C SER A 28 23.34 -25.12 26.61
N VAL A 29 22.07 -25.42 26.81
CA VAL A 29 21.13 -24.85 27.78
C VAL A 29 21.66 -24.81 29.21
N ALA A 30 21.69 -23.62 29.78
CA ALA A 30 21.63 -23.45 31.23
C ALA A 30 20.70 -22.26 31.52
N SER A 31 19.66 -22.58 32.30
CA SER A 31 18.72 -21.60 32.87
C SER A 31 19.48 -20.43 33.52
N SER A 32 19.36 -19.24 33.00
CA SER A 32 19.74 -18.05 33.73
C SER A 32 18.73 -16.94 33.43
N ALA A 33 18.22 -16.33 34.50
CA ALA A 33 17.51 -15.09 34.66
C ALA A 33 17.10 -14.41 33.32
N ALA A 34 15.80 -14.25 33.09
CA ALA A 34 15.27 -13.46 32.02
C ALA A 34 15.97 -12.09 32.03
N ALA A 35 16.93 -11.90 31.14
CA ALA A 35 17.43 -10.59 30.82
C ALA A 35 16.18 -9.80 30.35
N LYS A 36 15.93 -8.66 31.00
CA LYS A 36 14.86 -7.75 30.58
C LYS A 36 15.24 -7.33 29.16
N LEU A 37 14.53 -7.88 28.16
CA LEU A 37 14.71 -7.46 26.78
C LEU A 37 14.51 -5.95 26.73
N ASP A 38 15.42 -5.24 26.12
CA ASP A 38 15.24 -3.83 25.84
C ASP A 38 13.94 -3.67 25.05
N LYS A 39 13.26 -2.55 25.29
CA LYS A 39 11.97 -2.26 24.69
C LYS A 39 12.17 -2.09 23.18
N ILE A 40 11.53 -2.90 22.37
CA ILE A 40 11.52 -2.71 20.90
C ILE A 40 10.44 -1.70 20.56
N LYS A 41 10.79 -0.67 19.82
CA LYS A 41 9.87 0.34 19.31
C LYS A 41 9.58 0.10 17.84
N VAL A 42 8.30 0.13 17.47
CA VAL A 42 7.87 -0.07 16.10
C VAL A 42 6.85 0.99 15.71
N ALA A 43 7.16 1.80 14.70
CA ALA A 43 6.19 2.72 14.12
C ALA A 43 5.26 2.00 13.14
N VAL A 44 3.97 2.30 13.22
CA VAL A 44 2.93 1.78 12.31
C VAL A 44 2.00 2.92 11.89
N PRO A 45 1.32 2.81 10.72
CA PRO A 45 0.27 3.76 10.35
C PRO A 45 -0.86 3.80 11.37
N ASN A 46 -1.42 4.97 11.63
CA ASN A 46 -2.49 5.19 12.61
C ASN A 46 -3.91 5.09 12.03
N ASP A 47 -4.07 4.86 10.74
CA ASP A 47 -5.38 4.62 10.16
C ASP A 47 -5.79 3.16 10.35
N THR A 48 -7.08 2.94 10.62
CA THR A 48 -7.64 1.63 11.03
C THR A 48 -7.23 0.48 10.11
N THR A 49 -7.20 0.70 8.81
CA THR A 49 -6.91 -0.35 7.83
C THR A 49 -5.43 -0.70 7.81
N ASN A 50 -4.56 0.32 7.73
CA ASN A 50 -3.12 0.09 7.64
C ASN A 50 -2.51 -0.26 9.00
N GLU A 51 -3.05 0.21 10.13
CA GLU A 51 -2.66 -0.26 11.47
C GLU A 51 -2.89 -1.76 11.59
N ALA A 52 -4.11 -2.24 11.31
CA ALA A 52 -4.43 -3.67 11.39
C ALA A 52 -3.56 -4.52 10.45
N ARG A 53 -3.29 -4.02 9.25
CA ARG A 53 -2.40 -4.65 8.27
C ARG A 53 -0.96 -4.74 8.79
N ALA A 54 -0.44 -3.64 9.35
CA ALA A 54 0.89 -3.58 9.93
C ALA A 54 1.05 -4.54 11.11
N LEU A 55 0.08 -4.57 12.02
CA LEU A 55 0.08 -5.48 13.16
C LEU A 55 0.05 -6.95 12.71
N THR A 56 -0.72 -7.27 11.68
CA THR A 56 -0.76 -8.62 11.10
C THR A 56 0.60 -9.03 10.50
N LEU A 57 1.29 -8.10 9.82
CA LEU A 57 2.63 -8.35 9.29
C LEU A 57 3.63 -8.60 10.42
N LEU A 58 3.59 -7.82 11.49
CA LEU A 58 4.45 -7.97 12.67
C LEU A 58 4.17 -9.29 13.39
N GLU A 59 2.91 -9.70 13.55
CA GLU A 59 2.54 -10.99 14.11
C GLU A 59 3.11 -12.15 13.28
N LYS A 60 2.95 -12.12 11.95
CA LYS A 60 3.52 -13.14 11.03
C LYS A 60 5.04 -13.25 11.16
N ASN A 61 5.71 -12.16 11.53
CA ASN A 61 7.16 -12.12 11.74
C ASN A 61 7.56 -12.38 13.20
N GLY A 62 6.62 -12.74 14.08
CA GLY A 62 6.91 -13.22 15.43
C GLY A 62 7.19 -12.12 16.47
N PHE A 63 6.81 -10.88 16.22
CA PHE A 63 7.01 -9.78 17.16
C PHE A 63 6.12 -9.92 18.39
N PHE A 64 4.87 -10.30 18.19
CA PHE A 64 3.85 -10.50 19.23
C PHE A 64 2.73 -11.41 18.66
N LYS A 65 1.68 -11.61 19.44
CA LYS A 65 0.48 -12.32 19.01
C LYS A 65 -0.75 -11.48 19.26
N LEU A 66 -1.61 -11.41 18.26
CA LEU A 66 -2.89 -10.72 18.33
C LEU A 66 -3.97 -11.66 18.89
N LYS A 67 -5.05 -11.07 19.43
CA LYS A 67 -6.27 -11.81 19.77
C LYS A 67 -6.85 -12.47 18.53
N ALA A 68 -7.38 -13.67 18.67
CA ALA A 68 -7.91 -14.46 17.55
C ALA A 68 -9.09 -13.77 16.82
N ASP A 69 -9.77 -12.85 17.46
CA ASP A 69 -10.92 -12.10 16.94
C ASP A 69 -10.60 -10.65 16.51
N ALA A 70 -9.32 -10.24 16.56
CA ALA A 70 -8.90 -8.89 16.21
C ALA A 70 -9.23 -8.51 14.75
N GLY A 71 -9.08 -9.46 13.82
CA GLY A 71 -9.51 -9.32 12.42
C GLY A 71 -8.86 -8.16 11.67
N LEU A 72 -9.60 -7.60 10.69
CA LEU A 72 -9.15 -6.52 9.81
C LEU A 72 -9.17 -5.12 10.46
N THR A 73 -9.54 -5.03 11.74
CA THR A 73 -9.59 -3.78 12.50
C THR A 73 -8.75 -3.86 13.78
N ALA A 74 -7.76 -4.76 13.78
CA ALA A 74 -6.83 -4.93 14.90
C ALA A 74 -6.13 -3.61 15.24
N THR A 75 -5.98 -3.35 16.53
CA THR A 75 -5.26 -2.21 17.08
C THR A 75 -4.17 -2.68 18.04
N ALA A 76 -3.25 -1.81 18.44
CA ALA A 76 -2.23 -2.14 19.43
C ALA A 76 -2.80 -2.70 20.76
N LYS A 77 -4.07 -2.43 21.08
CA LYS A 77 -4.78 -2.98 22.25
C LYS A 77 -5.17 -4.45 22.11
N ASP A 78 -5.07 -4.98 20.90
CA ASP A 78 -5.38 -6.37 20.59
C ASP A 78 -4.16 -7.28 20.63
N ILE A 79 -3.01 -6.76 21.04
CA ILE A 79 -1.84 -7.57 21.35
C ILE A 79 -2.10 -8.37 22.63
N GLU A 80 -2.16 -9.70 22.51
CA GLU A 80 -2.44 -10.63 23.61
C GLU A 80 -1.15 -11.15 24.27
N GLU A 81 -0.16 -11.53 23.44
CA GLU A 81 1.14 -11.99 23.91
C GLU A 81 2.23 -11.09 23.32
N ASN A 82 3.11 -10.55 24.16
CA ASN A 82 4.17 -9.63 23.75
C ASN A 82 5.52 -10.05 24.35
N PRO A 83 6.10 -11.18 23.90
CA PRO A 83 7.31 -11.73 24.49
C PRO A 83 8.56 -10.87 24.25
N LEU A 84 8.56 -10.05 23.19
CA LEU A 84 9.67 -9.17 22.82
C LEU A 84 9.55 -7.77 23.43
N ASN A 85 8.53 -7.52 24.27
CA ASN A 85 8.29 -6.22 24.89
C ASN A 85 8.19 -5.08 23.86
N VAL A 86 7.48 -5.33 22.75
CA VAL A 86 7.26 -4.37 21.66
C VAL A 86 6.37 -3.22 22.13
N THR A 87 6.73 -2.01 21.79
CA THR A 87 5.87 -0.83 21.88
C THR A 87 5.52 -0.42 20.45
N VAL A 88 4.25 -0.24 20.19
CA VAL A 88 3.73 0.22 18.90
C VAL A 88 3.47 1.72 19.02
N ASP A 89 4.15 2.49 18.16
CA ASP A 89 3.97 3.92 18.04
C ASP A 89 3.13 4.19 16.77
N GLU A 90 1.89 4.64 16.97
CA GLU A 90 0.92 4.93 15.91
C GLU A 90 1.23 6.32 15.31
N VAL A 91 1.58 6.37 14.03
CA VAL A 91 2.01 7.58 13.32
C VAL A 91 1.18 7.72 12.03
N GLU A 92 0.93 8.95 11.60
CA GLU A 92 0.31 9.18 10.29
C GLU A 92 1.12 8.47 9.19
N ALA A 93 0.42 7.75 8.29
CA ALA A 93 1.05 6.86 7.32
C ALA A 93 2.15 7.55 6.47
N ALA A 94 1.90 8.79 6.03
CA ALA A 94 2.87 9.58 5.27
C ALA A 94 4.11 9.99 6.09
N GLN A 95 4.03 9.98 7.43
CA GLN A 95 5.11 10.37 8.32
C GLN A 95 5.94 9.17 8.82
N VAL A 96 5.46 7.94 8.65
CA VAL A 96 6.16 6.74 9.13
C VAL A 96 7.60 6.64 8.56
N PRO A 97 7.90 6.94 7.29
CA PRO A 97 9.28 6.94 6.80
C PRO A 97 10.19 7.93 7.53
N ASN A 98 9.65 9.07 7.97
CA ASN A 98 10.41 10.14 8.60
C ASN A 98 10.85 9.79 10.03
N VAL A 99 10.11 8.93 10.72
CA VAL A 99 10.42 8.50 12.10
C VAL A 99 11.27 7.23 12.14
N LEU A 100 11.57 6.61 11.00
CA LEU A 100 12.35 5.36 10.94
C LEU A 100 13.71 5.44 11.66
N GLN A 101 14.31 6.63 11.75
CA GLN A 101 15.60 6.81 12.42
C GLN A 101 15.49 6.80 13.97
N ASP A 102 14.30 7.04 14.50
CA ASP A 102 14.02 7.14 15.93
C ASP A 102 13.40 5.86 16.50
N GLU A 103 13.10 4.90 15.61
CA GLU A 103 12.47 3.62 15.90
C GLU A 103 13.41 2.45 15.59
N ASP A 104 13.18 1.30 16.24
CA ASP A 104 13.92 0.07 15.93
C ASP A 104 13.42 -0.55 14.62
N TYR A 105 12.11 -0.44 14.36
CA TYR A 105 11.44 -0.88 13.13
C TYR A 105 10.32 0.08 12.76
N ALA A 106 9.94 0.06 11.49
CA ALA A 106 8.74 0.73 11.00
C ALA A 106 8.03 -0.12 9.95
N VAL A 107 6.71 -0.13 9.98
CA VAL A 107 5.91 -0.74 8.91
C VAL A 107 5.39 0.37 8.02
N ILE A 108 5.90 0.40 6.79
CA ILE A 108 5.72 1.50 5.85
C ILE A 108 4.95 0.98 4.63
N ASN A 109 3.89 1.69 4.22
CA ASN A 109 3.21 1.41 2.95
C ASN A 109 4.16 1.67 1.78
N SER A 110 4.16 0.80 0.76
CA SER A 110 5.11 0.85 -0.35
C SER A 110 5.13 2.19 -1.07
N ASN A 111 3.97 2.84 -1.25
CA ASN A 111 3.89 4.16 -1.87
C ASN A 111 4.68 5.22 -1.07
N TYR A 112 4.57 5.23 0.25
CA TYR A 112 5.33 6.17 1.09
C TYR A 112 6.82 5.79 1.19
N ALA A 113 7.14 4.50 1.15
CA ALA A 113 8.53 4.05 1.07
C ALA A 113 9.19 4.55 -0.23
N ILE A 114 8.53 4.36 -1.38
CA ILE A 114 9.00 4.82 -2.68
C ILE A 114 9.14 6.35 -2.71
N SER A 115 8.13 7.09 -2.23
CA SER A 115 8.19 8.57 -2.15
C SER A 115 9.31 9.08 -1.25
N ALA A 116 9.69 8.30 -0.22
CA ALA A 116 10.83 8.61 0.65
C ALA A 116 12.19 8.14 0.08
N GLY A 117 12.22 7.57 -1.12
CA GLY A 117 13.44 7.09 -1.77
C GLY A 117 13.93 5.74 -1.28
N LEU A 118 13.09 4.97 -0.57
CA LEU A 118 13.37 3.59 -0.18
C LEU A 118 12.91 2.64 -1.29
N ASP A 119 13.69 1.59 -1.53
CA ASP A 119 13.28 0.50 -2.41
C ASP A 119 12.69 -0.66 -1.57
N PRO A 120 11.37 -0.88 -1.61
CA PRO A 120 10.75 -1.94 -0.81
C PRO A 120 11.30 -3.33 -1.08
N MET A 121 11.85 -3.58 -2.28
CA MET A 121 12.39 -4.89 -2.66
C MET A 121 13.78 -5.17 -2.10
N THR A 122 14.56 -4.13 -1.81
CA THR A 122 15.96 -4.26 -1.35
C THR A 122 16.17 -3.79 0.08
N ASP A 123 15.40 -2.79 0.54
CA ASP A 123 15.59 -2.17 1.85
C ASP A 123 14.69 -2.78 2.93
N ALA A 124 13.61 -3.47 2.56
CA ALA A 124 12.72 -4.10 3.51
C ALA A 124 13.30 -5.39 4.10
N LEU A 125 13.16 -5.57 5.41
CA LEU A 125 13.51 -6.82 6.11
C LEU A 125 12.45 -7.92 5.89
N ALA A 126 11.18 -7.52 5.75
CA ALA A 126 10.07 -8.39 5.45
C ALA A 126 9.02 -7.62 4.65
N MET A 127 8.30 -8.32 3.79
CA MET A 127 7.22 -7.78 2.99
C MET A 127 5.96 -8.63 3.15
N GLU A 128 4.81 -7.99 3.00
CA GLU A 128 3.55 -8.68 2.85
C GLU A 128 3.57 -9.52 1.57
N ASP A 129 3.04 -10.72 1.64
CA ASP A 129 3.00 -11.60 0.47
C ASP A 129 1.93 -11.16 -0.55
N GLY A 130 2.04 -11.68 -1.78
CA GLY A 130 1.12 -11.35 -2.87
C GLY A 130 -0.30 -11.91 -2.71
N SER A 131 -0.60 -12.66 -1.65
CA SER A 131 -1.93 -13.18 -1.32
C SER A 131 -2.74 -12.24 -0.40
N SER A 132 -2.20 -11.06 -0.11
CA SER A 132 -2.88 -10.04 0.71
C SER A 132 -4.28 -9.73 0.18
N ALA A 133 -5.24 -9.61 1.09
CA ALA A 133 -6.61 -9.19 0.77
C ALA A 133 -6.72 -7.68 0.47
N TYR A 134 -5.66 -6.93 0.75
CA TYR A 134 -5.66 -5.48 0.58
C TYR A 134 -5.26 -5.10 -0.84
N VAL A 135 -6.24 -4.65 -1.61
CA VAL A 135 -6.09 -4.21 -3.00
C VAL A 135 -6.52 -2.75 -3.08
N ASN A 136 -5.77 -1.94 -3.81
CA ASN A 136 -6.19 -0.58 -4.14
C ASN A 136 -7.38 -0.63 -5.10
N VAL A 137 -8.35 0.25 -4.89
CA VAL A 137 -9.58 0.31 -5.66
C VAL A 137 -9.84 1.72 -6.19
N LEU A 138 -10.44 1.82 -7.37
CA LEU A 138 -11.01 3.06 -7.85
C LEU A 138 -12.39 3.24 -7.21
N VAL A 139 -12.60 4.34 -6.51
CA VAL A 139 -13.88 4.70 -5.92
C VAL A 139 -14.47 5.91 -6.63
N CYS A 140 -15.79 5.97 -6.72
CA CYS A 140 -16.51 7.13 -7.23
C CYS A 140 -17.72 7.43 -6.33
N LYS A 141 -18.32 8.61 -6.51
CA LYS A 141 -19.57 8.96 -5.85
C LYS A 141 -20.64 7.92 -6.18
N GLU A 142 -21.41 7.53 -5.16
CA GLU A 142 -22.53 6.59 -5.32
C GLU A 142 -23.48 7.03 -6.44
N GLY A 143 -23.78 6.11 -7.34
CA GLY A 143 -24.62 6.35 -8.52
C GLY A 143 -23.84 6.68 -9.80
N ASN A 144 -22.56 7.03 -9.71
CA ASN A 144 -21.71 7.37 -10.86
C ASN A 144 -20.94 6.17 -11.42
N GLU A 145 -21.00 5.01 -10.79
CA GLU A 145 -20.26 3.80 -11.18
C GLU A 145 -20.57 3.32 -12.61
N ASN A 146 -21.71 3.76 -13.14
CA ASN A 146 -22.13 3.41 -14.49
C ASN A 146 -21.90 4.54 -15.51
N GLU A 147 -21.35 5.68 -15.12
CA GLU A 147 -21.01 6.74 -16.06
C GLU A 147 -19.96 6.26 -17.07
N PRO A 148 -20.19 6.50 -18.39
CA PRO A 148 -19.27 6.01 -19.43
C PRO A 148 -17.83 6.47 -19.24
N LYS A 149 -17.59 7.71 -18.79
CA LYS A 149 -16.24 8.25 -18.54
C LYS A 149 -15.54 7.56 -17.35
N ILE A 150 -16.29 7.16 -16.31
CA ILE A 150 -15.72 6.36 -15.18
C ILE A 150 -15.36 4.98 -15.67
N LYS A 151 -16.23 4.32 -16.44
CA LYS A 151 -15.93 3.02 -17.05
C LYS A 151 -14.74 3.08 -18.02
N ALA A 152 -14.58 4.18 -18.75
CA ALA A 152 -13.42 4.40 -19.61
C ALA A 152 -12.12 4.47 -18.82
N LEU A 153 -12.10 5.14 -17.66
CA LEU A 153 -10.95 5.15 -16.75
C LEU A 153 -10.67 3.75 -16.18
N VAL A 154 -11.72 3.00 -15.78
CA VAL A 154 -11.55 1.61 -15.32
C VAL A 154 -10.92 0.76 -16.41
N ALA A 155 -11.39 0.85 -17.66
CA ALA A 155 -10.82 0.10 -18.77
C ALA A 155 -9.34 0.46 -19.01
N ALA A 156 -8.99 1.74 -18.95
CA ALA A 156 -7.60 2.20 -19.07
C ALA A 156 -6.70 1.64 -17.97
N LEU A 157 -7.17 1.64 -16.70
CA LEU A 157 -6.45 1.07 -15.56
C LEU A 157 -6.23 -0.44 -15.68
N GLN A 158 -7.11 -1.15 -16.39
CA GLN A 158 -7.01 -2.60 -16.61
C GLN A 158 -6.24 -2.96 -17.89
N SER A 159 -5.52 -2.01 -18.48
CA SER A 159 -4.79 -2.23 -19.72
C SER A 159 -3.47 -2.98 -19.52
N GLN A 160 -3.02 -3.62 -20.62
CA GLN A 160 -1.68 -4.21 -20.68
C GLN A 160 -0.59 -3.14 -20.50
N GLN A 161 -0.80 -1.91 -21.00
CA GLN A 161 0.15 -0.81 -20.85
C GLN A 161 0.37 -0.45 -19.38
N VAL A 162 -0.69 -0.39 -18.58
CA VAL A 162 -0.58 -0.14 -17.13
C VAL A 162 0.14 -1.29 -16.44
N LYS A 163 -0.16 -2.55 -16.80
CA LYS A 163 0.54 -3.70 -16.23
C LYS A 163 2.04 -3.68 -16.56
N ASP A 164 2.39 -3.45 -17.81
CA ASP A 164 3.78 -3.38 -18.25
C ASP A 164 4.53 -2.24 -17.54
N PHE A 165 3.90 -1.08 -17.41
CA PHE A 165 4.46 0.05 -16.66
C PHE A 165 4.76 -0.34 -15.20
N MET A 166 3.83 -1.02 -14.50
CA MET A 166 4.06 -1.47 -13.13
C MET A 166 5.22 -2.48 -13.05
N ASP A 167 5.24 -3.47 -13.94
CA ASP A 167 6.26 -4.51 -13.94
C ASP A 167 7.66 -3.93 -14.19
N GLU A 168 7.78 -2.95 -15.10
CA GLU A 168 9.04 -2.31 -15.46
C GLU A 168 9.56 -1.35 -14.39
N ASN A 169 8.69 -0.56 -13.80
CA ASN A 169 9.08 0.53 -12.88
C ASN A 169 9.18 0.09 -11.42
N TYR A 170 8.32 -0.84 -10.98
CA TYR A 170 8.25 -1.22 -9.56
C TYR A 170 8.78 -2.62 -9.26
N LYS A 171 9.12 -3.42 -10.29
CA LYS A 171 9.85 -4.70 -10.17
C LYS A 171 9.30 -5.64 -9.08
N GLY A 172 7.99 -5.59 -8.82
CA GLY A 172 7.30 -6.40 -7.84
C GLY A 172 7.00 -5.71 -6.51
N ALA A 173 7.45 -4.47 -6.27
CA ALA A 173 6.99 -3.67 -5.12
C ALA A 173 5.51 -3.28 -5.26
N VAL A 174 5.08 -3.05 -6.49
CA VAL A 174 3.69 -2.82 -6.89
C VAL A 174 3.33 -3.87 -7.94
N VAL A 175 2.20 -4.55 -7.76
CA VAL A 175 1.78 -5.63 -8.66
C VAL A 175 0.35 -5.40 -9.13
N SER A 176 0.15 -5.59 -10.44
CA SER A 176 -1.20 -5.65 -10.99
C SER A 176 -1.90 -6.94 -10.56
N VAL A 177 -3.16 -6.83 -10.14
CA VAL A 177 -4.03 -7.98 -9.87
C VAL A 177 -4.98 -8.26 -11.05
N VAL A 178 -4.82 -7.56 -12.17
CA VAL A 178 -5.59 -7.79 -13.39
C VAL A 178 -5.08 -9.07 -14.05
N GLU A 179 -5.88 -10.14 -13.99
CA GLU A 179 -5.51 -11.45 -14.55
C GLU A 179 -5.48 -11.43 -16.08
N THR A 180 -6.41 -10.67 -16.68
CA THR A 180 -6.56 -10.60 -18.14
C THR A 180 -6.56 -9.14 -18.60
N PRO A 181 -5.37 -8.52 -18.74
CA PRO A 181 -5.27 -7.15 -19.22
C PRO A 181 -5.84 -6.98 -20.62
N THR A 182 -6.37 -5.79 -20.89
CA THR A 182 -6.98 -5.42 -22.16
C THR A 182 -6.11 -4.42 -22.94
N ASP A 183 -6.61 -3.92 -24.05
CA ASP A 183 -6.01 -2.81 -24.79
C ASP A 183 -6.32 -1.42 -24.17
N GLY A 184 -7.03 -1.40 -23.05
CA GLY A 184 -7.40 -0.18 -22.33
C GLY A 184 -8.74 0.40 -22.74
N TYR A 185 -9.51 -0.29 -23.58
CA TYR A 185 -10.82 0.16 -24.04
C TYR A 185 -11.92 -0.88 -23.78
N ASP A 186 -13.07 -0.38 -23.35
CA ASP A 186 -14.27 -1.20 -23.22
C ASP A 186 -15.11 -1.02 -24.50
N PRO A 187 -15.35 -2.09 -25.28
CA PRO A 187 -16.10 -2.03 -26.53
C PRO A 187 -17.58 -1.66 -26.34
N SER A 188 -18.09 -1.66 -25.13
CA SER A 188 -19.46 -1.24 -24.82
C SER A 188 -19.61 0.27 -24.69
N ILE A 189 -18.51 1.03 -24.68
CA ILE A 189 -18.50 2.49 -24.50
C ILE A 189 -18.45 3.17 -25.87
N ASP A 190 -19.34 4.15 -26.08
CA ASP A 190 -19.26 5.08 -27.19
C ASP A 190 -18.24 6.18 -26.88
N TYR A 191 -16.99 5.96 -27.26
CA TYR A 191 -15.89 6.92 -27.02
C TYR A 191 -16.05 8.20 -27.84
N ASP A 192 -16.71 8.17 -28.98
CA ASP A 192 -16.96 9.37 -29.80
C ASP A 192 -17.89 10.35 -29.06
N ALA A 193 -18.83 9.82 -28.30
CA ALA A 193 -19.71 10.62 -27.45
C ALA A 193 -19.00 11.23 -26.24
N LEU A 194 -17.83 10.69 -25.85
CA LEU A 194 -17.01 11.18 -24.74
C LEU A 194 -15.91 12.17 -25.18
N ASN A 195 -15.79 12.43 -26.47
CA ASN A 195 -14.78 13.36 -26.97
C ASN A 195 -14.96 14.77 -26.39
N GLY A 196 -13.94 15.29 -25.73
CA GLY A 196 -13.95 16.58 -25.03
C GLY A 196 -14.40 16.49 -23.56
N GLU A 197 -14.85 15.33 -23.09
CA GLU A 197 -15.17 15.12 -21.66
C GLU A 197 -13.90 15.12 -20.80
N THR A 198 -14.12 15.47 -19.53
CA THR A 198 -13.07 15.41 -18.50
C THR A 198 -13.49 14.44 -17.39
N VAL A 199 -12.58 13.60 -16.97
CA VAL A 199 -12.68 12.81 -15.74
C VAL A 199 -11.57 13.24 -14.78
N SER A 200 -11.92 13.58 -13.54
CA SER A 200 -10.95 13.94 -12.50
C SER A 200 -10.75 12.75 -11.58
N CYS A 201 -9.50 12.48 -11.24
CA CYS A 201 -9.12 11.41 -10.31
C CYS A 201 -8.10 11.95 -9.30
N ALA A 202 -8.35 11.71 -8.02
CA ALA A 202 -7.45 12.08 -6.93
C ALA A 202 -6.70 10.85 -6.42
N ALA A 203 -5.38 10.98 -6.23
CA ALA A 203 -4.54 9.87 -5.79
C ALA A 203 -3.27 10.38 -5.09
N THR A 204 -2.55 9.46 -4.45
CA THR A 204 -1.20 9.74 -3.92
C THR A 204 -0.15 9.70 -5.04
N PRO A 205 1.02 10.38 -4.87
CA PRO A 205 2.02 10.56 -5.92
C PRO A 205 2.43 9.24 -6.60
N ALA A 206 3.22 8.46 -5.92
CA ALA A 206 3.70 7.17 -6.39
C ALA A 206 3.02 6.02 -5.59
N PRO A 207 2.63 4.93 -6.23
CA PRO A 207 2.63 4.65 -7.66
C PRO A 207 1.38 5.18 -8.38
N HIS A 208 0.39 5.71 -7.65
CA HIS A 208 -0.97 5.89 -8.14
C HIS A 208 -1.07 6.98 -9.23
N CYS A 209 -0.53 8.18 -8.98
CA CYS A 209 -0.52 9.23 -10.01
C CYS A 209 0.32 8.83 -11.22
N GLU A 210 1.43 8.12 -11.01
CA GLU A 210 2.27 7.64 -12.11
C GLU A 210 1.53 6.62 -13.01
N VAL A 211 0.74 5.73 -12.41
CA VAL A 211 -0.15 4.82 -13.15
C VAL A 211 -1.26 5.59 -13.88
N LEU A 212 -1.82 6.61 -13.25
CA LEU A 212 -2.83 7.46 -13.89
C LEU A 212 -2.28 8.25 -15.08
N GLU A 213 -0.99 8.63 -15.09
CA GLU A 213 -0.38 9.26 -16.26
C GLU A 213 -0.36 8.31 -17.47
N VAL A 214 -0.16 7.00 -17.28
CA VAL A 214 -0.31 6.01 -18.36
C VAL A 214 -1.77 5.98 -18.87
N CYS A 215 -2.74 6.00 -17.94
CA CYS A 215 -4.16 6.07 -18.31
C CYS A 215 -4.53 7.34 -19.06
N LYS A 216 -3.87 8.46 -18.74
CA LYS A 216 -4.08 9.75 -19.39
C LYS A 216 -3.79 9.69 -20.90
N ASP A 217 -2.70 9.02 -21.28
CA ASP A 217 -2.36 8.82 -22.70
C ASP A 217 -3.39 7.94 -23.42
N ILE A 218 -3.85 6.87 -22.76
CA ILE A 218 -4.88 5.96 -23.29
C ILE A 218 -6.20 6.72 -23.52
N LEU A 219 -6.63 7.52 -22.56
CA LEU A 219 -7.86 8.30 -22.63
C LEU A 219 -7.76 9.45 -23.63
N ALA A 220 -6.61 10.13 -23.67
CA ALA A 220 -6.35 11.21 -24.62
C ALA A 220 -6.45 10.77 -26.07
N ALA A 221 -6.06 9.51 -26.38
CA ALA A 221 -6.23 8.93 -27.72
C ALA A 221 -7.73 8.81 -28.15
N LYS A 222 -8.66 8.94 -27.20
CA LYS A 222 -10.11 8.97 -27.43
C LYS A 222 -10.71 10.37 -27.19
N GLY A 223 -9.87 11.39 -27.03
CA GLY A 223 -10.30 12.77 -26.80
C GLY A 223 -10.83 13.04 -25.40
N ILE A 224 -10.61 12.14 -24.43
CA ILE A 224 -11.00 12.31 -23.04
C ILE A 224 -9.82 12.88 -22.25
N THR A 225 -10.05 13.90 -21.45
CA THR A 225 -9.05 14.47 -20.55
C THR A 225 -9.10 13.81 -19.20
N LEU A 226 -7.98 13.25 -18.72
CA LEU A 226 -7.83 12.82 -17.32
C LEU A 226 -7.14 13.95 -16.54
N ASP A 227 -7.87 14.52 -15.57
CA ASP A 227 -7.39 15.52 -14.64
C ASP A 227 -6.94 14.80 -13.36
N ILE A 228 -5.62 14.71 -13.15
CA ILE A 228 -5.03 14.02 -12.01
C ILE A 228 -4.76 15.02 -10.90
N GLN A 229 -5.34 14.77 -9.73
CA GLN A 229 -5.15 15.57 -8.52
C GLN A 229 -4.34 14.79 -7.50
N GLU A 230 -3.15 15.29 -7.20
CA GLU A 230 -2.20 14.66 -6.31
C GLU A 230 -2.38 15.13 -4.87
N TYR A 231 -2.39 14.17 -3.93
CA TYR A 231 -2.49 14.42 -2.48
C TYR A 231 -1.56 13.49 -1.72
N ASP A 232 -0.91 14.01 -0.68
CA ASP A 232 0.07 13.26 0.12
C ASP A 232 -0.55 12.37 1.22
N ASP A 233 -1.86 12.38 1.38
CA ASP A 233 -2.59 11.62 2.41
C ASP A 233 -3.73 10.78 1.83
N TYR A 234 -4.24 9.85 2.65
CA TYR A 234 -5.34 8.96 2.26
C TYR A 234 -6.75 9.50 2.56
N VAL A 235 -6.86 10.65 3.24
CA VAL A 235 -8.16 11.19 3.70
C VAL A 235 -8.72 12.17 2.68
N ILE A 236 -7.91 13.12 2.22
CA ILE A 236 -8.34 14.18 1.32
C ILE A 236 -8.92 13.65 0.00
N PRO A 237 -8.30 12.67 -0.69
CA PRO A 237 -8.86 12.11 -1.91
C PRO A 237 -10.31 11.61 -1.72
N ASN A 238 -10.57 10.93 -0.61
CA ASN A 238 -11.89 10.40 -0.29
C ASN A 238 -12.90 11.49 0.07
N THR A 239 -12.48 12.54 0.76
CA THR A 239 -13.38 13.66 1.11
C THR A 239 -13.71 14.53 -0.10
N CYS A 240 -12.80 14.69 -1.05
CA CYS A 240 -13.05 15.44 -2.29
C CYS A 240 -14.10 14.76 -3.19
N LEU A 241 -14.26 13.44 -3.13
CA LEU A 241 -15.28 12.71 -3.88
C LEU A 241 -16.70 12.95 -3.36
N LEU A 242 -16.88 13.40 -2.12
CA LEU A 242 -18.17 13.56 -1.48
C LEU A 242 -18.83 14.91 -1.81
N TYR A 243 -18.09 15.87 -2.28
CA TYR A 243 -18.51 17.24 -2.58
C TYR A 243 -18.24 17.60 -4.04
#